data_a3e6b0e5a5cdf88b413e49fe83ca1633
#
_entry.id   a3e6b0e5a5cdf88b413e49fe83ca1633
#
_cell.length_a   1.000
_cell.length_b   1.000
_cell.length_c   1.000
_cell.angle_alpha   90.00
_cell.angle_beta   90.00
_cell.angle_gamma   90.00
#
_symmetry.space_group_name_H-M   'P 1'
#
loop_
_entity.id
_entity.type
_entity.pdbx_description
1 polymer ?
#
loop_
_entity_poly.entity_id
_entity_poly.type
_entity_poly.pdbx_seq_one_letter_code
_entity_poly.pdbx_strand_id
1 'polypeptide(L)'
;MDKATLRGRRFELALEACGVTCPEGLPSRMGEHYLAHSPYQKALIPGTLEVLEALRARGHRMWVLTNGFDEVQHLKMDNCNLTPFFEGVYTSDALEVKKPNPQAYRLAAQRAGLSATEFESVVMVGDSLESDVLGAQEVGWRGVHFAPSGERHPEAWRTVRSLPELLELELKA
;
A
#
# COMPACT_ATOMS: atom_id res chain seq x y z
N MET A 1 -12.94 18.56 -1.39
CA MET A 1 -12.23 18.68 -2.70
C MET A 1 -12.51 17.38 -3.45
N ASP A 2 -12.95 17.46 -4.69
CA ASP A 2 -13.22 16.27 -5.49
C ASP A 2 -11.91 15.57 -5.93
N LYS A 3 -12.03 14.30 -6.36
CA LYS A 3 -10.87 13.46 -6.73
C LYS A 3 -10.07 14.02 -7.92
N ALA A 4 -10.72 14.67 -8.87
CA ALA A 4 -10.03 15.25 -10.04
C ALA A 4 -9.17 16.44 -9.63
N THR A 5 -9.71 17.32 -8.80
CA THR A 5 -8.99 18.46 -8.23
C THR A 5 -7.79 18.01 -7.39
N LEU A 6 -7.94 16.99 -6.56
CA LEU A 6 -6.84 16.42 -5.77
C LEU A 6 -5.71 15.87 -6.66
N ARG A 7 -6.04 15.19 -7.76
CA ARG A 7 -5.04 14.68 -8.71
C ARG A 7 -4.30 15.80 -9.41
N GLY A 8 -5.02 16.79 -9.92
CA GLY A 8 -4.41 17.97 -10.56
C GLY A 8 -3.45 18.68 -9.61
N ARG A 9 -3.87 18.92 -8.37
CA ARG A 9 -3.04 19.60 -7.36
C ARG A 9 -1.74 18.87 -7.05
N ARG A 10 -1.71 17.54 -7.06
CA ARG A 10 -0.47 16.76 -6.88
C ARG A 10 0.55 17.05 -7.97
N PHE A 11 0.11 17.10 -9.24
CA PHE A 11 1.00 17.42 -10.37
C PHE A 11 1.42 18.88 -10.35
N GLU A 12 0.53 19.80 -9.96
CA GLU A 12 0.86 21.20 -9.79
C GLU A 12 1.99 21.38 -8.75
N LEU A 13 1.84 20.81 -7.56
CA LEU A 13 2.86 20.84 -6.51
C LEU A 13 4.20 20.21 -6.96
N ALA A 14 4.15 19.11 -7.72
CA ALA A 14 5.36 18.48 -8.24
C ALA A 14 6.07 19.38 -9.25
N LEU A 15 5.33 20.03 -10.15
CA LEU A 15 5.90 20.98 -11.12
C LEU A 15 6.49 22.22 -10.42
N GLU A 16 5.77 22.77 -9.43
CA GLU A 16 6.25 23.86 -8.59
C GLU A 16 7.58 23.50 -7.90
N ALA A 17 7.65 22.31 -7.30
CA ALA A 17 8.85 21.81 -6.62
C ALA A 17 10.05 21.62 -7.58
N CYS A 18 9.78 21.34 -8.86
CA CYS A 18 10.80 21.27 -9.92
C CYS A 18 11.16 22.63 -10.53
N GLY A 19 10.56 23.73 -10.06
CA GLY A 19 10.79 25.08 -10.63
C GLY A 19 10.20 25.25 -12.01
N VAL A 20 9.26 24.45 -12.43
CA VAL A 20 8.61 24.49 -13.73
C VAL A 20 7.40 25.40 -13.67
N THR A 21 7.39 26.45 -14.51
CA THR A 21 6.19 27.28 -14.71
C THR A 21 5.11 26.43 -15.34
N CYS A 22 4.02 26.27 -14.63
CA CYS A 22 2.95 25.35 -15.02
C CYS A 22 2.01 26.01 -16.05
N PRO A 23 1.92 25.51 -17.29
CA PRO A 23 0.92 25.95 -18.24
C PRO A 23 -0.49 25.62 -17.75
N GLU A 24 -1.45 26.50 -18.04
CA GLU A 24 -2.85 26.31 -17.67
C GLU A 24 -3.39 24.95 -18.17
N GLY A 25 -4.06 24.26 -17.29
CA GLY A 25 -4.66 22.94 -17.56
C GLY A 25 -3.67 21.76 -17.67
N LEU A 26 -2.34 21.98 -17.62
CA LEU A 26 -1.37 20.88 -17.68
C LEU A 26 -1.52 19.90 -16.50
N PRO A 27 -1.63 20.31 -15.23
CA PRO A 27 -1.80 19.39 -14.11
C PRO A 27 -3.03 18.50 -14.25
N SER A 28 -4.14 19.02 -14.72
CA SER A 28 -5.37 18.26 -14.96
C SER A 28 -5.16 17.19 -16.03
N ARG A 29 -4.57 17.55 -17.17
CA ARG A 29 -4.22 16.59 -18.25
C ARG A 29 -3.24 15.51 -17.76
N MET A 30 -2.25 15.87 -16.95
CA MET A 30 -1.34 14.89 -16.33
C MET A 30 -2.10 13.93 -15.40
N GLY A 31 -3.06 14.44 -14.63
CA GLY A 31 -3.93 13.64 -13.77
C GLY A 31 -4.79 12.66 -14.57
N GLU A 32 -5.40 13.09 -15.65
CA GLU A 32 -6.19 12.26 -16.57
C GLU A 32 -5.32 11.19 -17.23
N HIS A 33 -4.16 11.58 -17.74
CA HIS A 33 -3.21 10.65 -18.37
C HIS A 33 -2.72 9.59 -17.37
N TYR A 34 -2.44 9.98 -16.12
CA TYR A 34 -2.07 9.06 -15.06
C TYR A 34 -3.15 8.01 -14.82
N LEU A 35 -4.42 8.43 -14.73
CA LEU A 35 -5.54 7.49 -14.54
C LEU A 35 -5.73 6.55 -15.74
N ALA A 36 -5.55 7.08 -16.95
CA ALA A 36 -5.71 6.28 -18.16
C ALA A 36 -4.62 5.21 -18.34
N HIS A 37 -3.44 5.37 -17.72
CA HIS A 37 -2.29 4.50 -17.98
C HIS A 37 -1.79 3.75 -16.74
N SER A 38 -1.78 4.38 -15.55
CA SER A 38 -1.22 3.81 -14.34
C SER A 38 -1.85 2.47 -13.93
N PRO A 39 -3.19 2.27 -14.02
CA PRO A 39 -3.80 0.99 -13.64
C PRO A 39 -3.43 -0.18 -14.55
N TYR A 40 -2.93 0.10 -15.75
CA TYR A 40 -2.59 -0.90 -16.75
C TYR A 40 -1.10 -1.28 -16.76
N GLN A 41 -0.31 -0.70 -15.87
CA GLN A 41 1.09 -1.09 -15.70
C GLN A 41 1.15 -2.44 -14.99
N LYS A 42 1.77 -3.43 -15.65
CA LYS A 42 1.82 -4.83 -15.20
C LYS A 42 3.15 -5.24 -14.57
N ALA A 43 4.10 -4.31 -14.50
CA ALA A 43 5.39 -4.60 -13.89
C ALA A 43 5.23 -4.84 -12.39
N LEU A 44 5.62 -6.03 -11.95
CA LEU A 44 5.66 -6.41 -10.54
C LEU A 44 7.07 -6.23 -10.00
N ILE A 45 7.17 -5.97 -8.70
CA ILE A 45 8.44 -6.04 -7.98
C ILE A 45 8.97 -7.48 -8.07
N PRO A 46 10.28 -7.69 -8.32
CA PRO A 46 10.85 -9.02 -8.38
C PRO A 46 10.51 -9.88 -7.15
N GLY A 47 10.13 -11.14 -7.37
CA GLY A 47 9.73 -12.07 -6.32
C GLY A 47 8.27 -11.97 -5.85
N THR A 48 7.47 -11.03 -6.38
CA THR A 48 6.07 -10.83 -5.91
C THR A 48 5.25 -12.11 -5.95
N LEU A 49 5.15 -12.79 -7.09
CA LEU A 49 4.30 -13.97 -7.21
C LEU A 49 4.82 -15.14 -6.38
N GLU A 50 6.14 -15.37 -6.39
CA GLU A 50 6.79 -16.38 -5.58
C GLU A 50 6.46 -16.22 -4.09
N VAL A 51 6.59 -15.00 -3.57
CA VAL A 51 6.32 -14.71 -2.16
C VAL A 51 4.84 -14.88 -1.83
N LEU A 52 3.93 -14.37 -2.67
CA LEU A 52 2.50 -14.51 -2.44
C LEU A 52 2.04 -15.98 -2.46
N GLU A 53 2.55 -16.78 -3.39
CA GLU A 53 2.30 -18.22 -3.46
C GLU A 53 2.81 -18.94 -2.22
N ALA A 54 4.04 -18.66 -1.79
CA ALA A 54 4.64 -19.25 -0.60
C ALA A 54 3.89 -18.87 0.69
N LEU A 55 3.50 -17.61 0.85
CA LEU A 55 2.72 -17.17 2.02
C LEU A 55 1.35 -17.84 2.06
N ARG A 56 0.66 -17.93 0.92
CA ARG A 56 -0.62 -18.64 0.81
C ARG A 56 -0.47 -20.12 1.15
N ALA A 57 0.58 -20.77 0.64
CA ALA A 57 0.86 -22.19 0.94
C ALA A 57 1.19 -22.44 2.41
N ARG A 58 1.72 -21.46 3.12
CA ARG A 58 1.96 -21.49 4.58
C ARG A 58 0.69 -21.17 5.41
N GLY A 59 -0.46 -20.91 4.76
CA GLY A 59 -1.73 -20.63 5.44
C GLY A 59 -1.91 -19.17 5.86
N HIS A 60 -1.06 -18.25 5.41
CA HIS A 60 -1.24 -16.83 5.73
C HIS A 60 -2.43 -16.24 4.97
N ARG A 61 -3.29 -15.53 5.70
CA ARG A 61 -4.35 -14.71 5.13
C ARG A 61 -3.75 -13.37 4.72
N MET A 62 -4.13 -12.84 3.57
CA MET A 62 -3.52 -11.64 3.01
C MET A 62 -4.57 -10.63 2.57
N TRP A 63 -4.31 -9.34 2.85
CA TRP A 63 -5.14 -8.20 2.45
C TRP A 63 -4.27 -7.07 1.94
N VAL A 64 -4.87 -6.21 1.12
CA VAL A 64 -4.26 -4.94 0.73
C VAL A 64 -4.88 -3.80 1.52
N LEU A 65 -4.06 -2.95 2.14
CA LEU A 65 -4.48 -1.70 2.77
C LEU A 65 -3.73 -0.53 2.13
N THR A 66 -4.44 0.34 1.38
CA THR A 66 -3.82 1.36 0.54
C THR A 66 -4.48 2.73 0.65
N ASN A 67 -3.67 3.80 0.54
CA ASN A 67 -4.15 5.17 0.41
C ASN A 67 -4.51 5.55 -1.06
N GLY A 68 -4.50 4.57 -1.97
CA GLY A 68 -4.89 4.78 -3.35
C GLY A 68 -6.40 4.87 -3.56
N PHE A 69 -6.79 5.38 -4.71
CA PHE A 69 -8.20 5.46 -5.12
C PHE A 69 -8.76 4.08 -5.45
N ASP A 70 -10.00 3.85 -5.05
CA ASP A 70 -10.65 2.55 -5.12
C ASP A 70 -10.63 1.97 -6.55
N GLU A 71 -11.13 2.73 -7.51
CA GLU A 71 -11.17 2.31 -8.91
C GLU A 71 -9.79 1.97 -9.49
N VAL A 72 -8.73 2.69 -9.07
CA VAL A 72 -7.37 2.48 -9.56
C VAL A 72 -6.77 1.21 -8.96
N GLN A 73 -6.99 0.98 -7.65
CA GLN A 73 -6.36 -0.15 -6.96
C GLN A 73 -6.96 -1.48 -7.40
N HIS A 74 -8.29 -1.58 -7.47
CA HIS A 74 -8.95 -2.80 -7.97
C HIS A 74 -8.51 -3.14 -9.38
N LEU A 75 -8.49 -2.15 -10.28
CA LEU A 75 -8.06 -2.35 -11.66
C LEU A 75 -6.59 -2.79 -11.77
N LYS A 76 -5.70 -2.25 -10.92
CA LYS A 76 -4.31 -2.70 -10.83
C LYS A 76 -4.19 -4.15 -10.36
N MET A 77 -4.91 -4.52 -9.32
CA MET A 77 -4.92 -5.88 -8.79
C MET A 77 -5.33 -6.89 -9.87
N ASP A 78 -6.40 -6.58 -10.60
CA ASP A 78 -6.91 -7.44 -11.67
C ASP A 78 -5.94 -7.51 -12.86
N ASN A 79 -5.43 -6.38 -13.33
CA ASN A 79 -4.49 -6.33 -14.46
C ASN A 79 -3.16 -7.04 -14.16
N CYS A 80 -2.76 -7.11 -12.90
CA CYS A 80 -1.56 -7.81 -12.45
C CYS A 80 -1.82 -9.27 -12.03
N ASN A 81 -3.07 -9.76 -12.12
CA ASN A 81 -3.50 -11.08 -11.64
C ASN A 81 -3.18 -11.31 -10.15
N LEU A 82 -3.27 -10.26 -9.33
CA LEU A 82 -2.98 -10.32 -7.90
C LEU A 82 -4.22 -10.57 -7.04
N THR A 83 -5.41 -10.25 -7.55
CA THR A 83 -6.69 -10.40 -6.83
C THR A 83 -6.86 -11.78 -6.17
N PRO A 84 -6.49 -12.93 -6.80
CA PRO A 84 -6.68 -14.24 -6.19
C PRO A 84 -5.83 -14.54 -4.95
N PHE A 85 -4.83 -13.71 -4.64
CA PHE A 85 -3.98 -13.88 -3.46
C PHE A 85 -4.53 -13.20 -2.22
N PHE A 86 -5.45 -12.26 -2.38
CA PHE A 86 -5.91 -11.40 -1.29
C PHE A 86 -7.39 -11.61 -1.01
N GLU A 87 -7.75 -11.70 0.27
CA GLU A 87 -9.15 -11.82 0.72
C GLU A 87 -9.92 -10.50 0.62
N GLY A 88 -9.20 -9.37 0.52
CA GLY A 88 -9.81 -8.06 0.37
C GLY A 88 -8.80 -6.96 0.04
N VAL A 89 -9.33 -5.90 -0.57
CA VAL A 89 -8.59 -4.67 -0.86
C VAL A 89 -9.30 -3.52 -0.15
N TYR A 90 -8.62 -2.92 0.81
CA TYR A 90 -9.15 -1.83 1.64
C TYR A 90 -8.46 -0.52 1.25
N THR A 91 -9.17 0.30 0.52
CA THR A 91 -8.70 1.61 0.07
C THR A 91 -9.11 2.70 1.03
N SER A 92 -8.37 3.81 1.04
CA SER A 92 -8.75 4.98 1.84
C SER A 92 -10.10 5.57 1.44
N ASP A 93 -10.53 5.38 0.19
CA ASP A 93 -11.84 5.78 -0.27
C ASP A 93 -12.95 4.94 0.36
N ALA A 94 -12.80 3.61 0.33
CA ALA A 94 -13.78 2.68 0.90
C ALA A 94 -13.83 2.76 2.43
N LEU A 95 -12.70 3.09 3.08
CA LEU A 95 -12.61 3.26 4.54
C LEU A 95 -12.99 4.67 5.00
N GLU A 96 -13.07 5.66 4.10
CA GLU A 96 -13.25 7.09 4.39
C GLU A 96 -12.17 7.68 5.31
N VAL A 97 -11.06 6.98 5.46
CA VAL A 97 -9.91 7.36 6.27
C VAL A 97 -8.63 6.78 5.65
N LYS A 98 -7.53 7.50 5.76
CA LYS A 98 -6.24 7.10 5.19
C LYS A 98 -5.19 6.83 6.25
N LYS A 99 -4.25 5.95 5.97
CA LYS A 99 -3.02 5.78 6.76
C LYS A 99 -2.24 7.10 6.80
N PRO A 100 -1.58 7.48 7.90
CA PRO A 100 -1.33 6.70 9.12
C PRO A 100 -2.41 6.81 10.22
N ASN A 101 -3.61 7.36 9.94
CA ASN A 101 -4.64 7.44 10.97
C ASN A 101 -4.96 6.04 11.54
N PRO A 102 -4.87 5.82 12.87
CA PRO A 102 -5.12 4.52 13.51
C PRO A 102 -6.46 3.87 13.14
N GLN A 103 -7.45 4.70 12.83
CA GLN A 103 -8.77 4.21 12.43
C GLN A 103 -8.73 3.44 11.10
N ALA A 104 -7.81 3.77 10.18
CA ALA A 104 -7.70 3.05 8.91
C ALA A 104 -7.33 1.57 9.13
N TYR A 105 -6.40 1.30 10.04
CA TYR A 105 -5.97 -0.08 10.36
C TYR A 105 -7.05 -0.83 11.12
N ARG A 106 -7.73 -0.19 12.09
CA ARG A 106 -8.82 -0.81 12.86
C ARG A 106 -10.01 -1.19 11.97
N LEU A 107 -10.41 -0.31 11.05
CA LEU A 107 -11.47 -0.59 10.09
C LEU A 107 -11.08 -1.70 9.10
N ALA A 108 -9.82 -1.72 8.64
CA ALA A 108 -9.32 -2.79 7.80
C ALA A 108 -9.36 -4.14 8.54
N ALA A 109 -8.89 -4.18 9.80
CA ALA A 109 -8.96 -5.37 10.64
C ALA A 109 -10.40 -5.85 10.84
N GLN A 110 -11.31 -4.94 11.16
CA GLN A 110 -12.73 -5.26 11.33
C GLN A 110 -13.34 -5.86 10.05
N ARG A 111 -13.03 -5.29 8.88
CA ARG A 111 -13.51 -5.83 7.60
C ARG A 111 -12.87 -7.17 7.23
N ALA A 112 -11.64 -7.40 7.68
CA ALA A 112 -10.96 -8.68 7.58
C ALA A 112 -11.47 -9.73 8.57
N GLY A 113 -12.37 -9.36 9.48
CA GLY A 113 -12.91 -10.24 10.51
C GLY A 113 -11.92 -10.54 11.64
N LEU A 114 -10.90 -9.69 11.83
CA LEU A 114 -9.91 -9.84 12.88
C LEU A 114 -10.40 -9.22 14.19
N SER A 115 -10.19 -9.95 15.29
CA SER A 115 -10.37 -9.45 16.65
C SER A 115 -9.13 -8.69 17.14
N ALA A 116 -9.28 -7.85 18.15
CA ALA A 116 -8.15 -7.13 18.73
C ALA A 116 -7.06 -8.06 19.33
N THR A 117 -7.42 -9.27 19.72
CA THR A 117 -6.49 -10.28 20.25
C THR A 117 -5.56 -10.86 19.17
N GLU A 118 -5.91 -10.69 17.89
CA GLU A 118 -5.11 -11.16 16.76
C GLU A 118 -4.14 -10.09 16.24
N PHE A 119 -4.23 -8.84 16.71
CA PHE A 119 -3.42 -7.72 16.20
C PHE A 119 -1.91 -7.95 16.31
N GLU A 120 -1.42 -8.62 17.35
CA GLU A 120 0.00 -8.96 17.49
C GLU A 120 0.52 -9.93 16.43
N SER A 121 -0.38 -10.68 15.78
CA SER A 121 -0.04 -11.59 14.68
C SER A 121 -0.10 -10.90 13.32
N VAL A 122 -0.74 -9.72 13.22
CA VAL A 122 -0.83 -8.97 11.96
C VAL A 122 0.51 -8.34 11.61
N VAL A 123 0.92 -8.53 10.37
CA VAL A 123 2.14 -7.93 9.83
C VAL A 123 1.76 -7.00 8.67
N MET A 124 2.06 -5.73 8.81
CA MET A 124 1.97 -4.75 7.72
C MET A 124 3.32 -4.66 7.02
N VAL A 125 3.32 -4.85 5.70
CA VAL A 125 4.50 -4.71 4.85
C VAL A 125 4.28 -3.52 3.93
N GLY A 126 5.21 -2.56 3.91
CA GLY A 126 5.12 -1.42 3.01
C GLY A 126 6.38 -0.59 2.96
N ASP A 127 6.41 0.34 2.02
CA ASP A 127 7.56 1.20 1.72
C ASP A 127 7.52 2.54 2.46
N SER A 128 6.36 2.95 2.95
CA SER A 128 6.21 4.17 3.72
C SER A 128 6.47 3.92 5.20
N LEU A 129 7.59 4.42 5.71
CA LEU A 129 7.91 4.32 7.13
C LEU A 129 6.77 4.85 8.01
N GLU A 130 6.27 6.05 7.71
CA GLU A 130 5.22 6.70 8.51
C GLU A 130 3.89 5.95 8.41
N SER A 131 3.42 5.68 7.18
CA SER A 131 2.06 5.17 6.98
C SER A 131 1.96 3.65 6.98
N ASP A 132 3.02 2.89 6.76
CA ASP A 132 2.94 1.43 6.72
C ASP A 132 3.57 0.80 7.95
N VAL A 133 4.64 1.38 8.46
CA VAL A 133 5.38 0.82 9.59
C VAL A 133 4.91 1.40 10.91
N LEU A 134 5.14 2.70 11.13
CA LEU A 134 4.85 3.35 12.42
C LEU A 134 3.34 3.41 12.69
N GLY A 135 2.53 3.76 11.69
CA GLY A 135 1.09 3.78 11.85
C GLY A 135 0.46 2.41 12.13
N ALA A 136 1.01 1.33 11.58
CA ALA A 136 0.58 -0.03 11.91
C ALA A 136 0.97 -0.43 13.34
N GLN A 137 2.17 -0.06 13.79
CA GLN A 137 2.64 -0.33 15.13
C GLN A 137 1.84 0.42 16.21
N GLU A 138 1.34 1.61 15.91
CA GLU A 138 0.48 2.38 16.82
C GLU A 138 -0.81 1.62 17.20
N VAL A 139 -1.28 0.72 16.35
CA VAL A 139 -2.46 -0.12 16.63
C VAL A 139 -2.09 -1.53 17.12
N GLY A 140 -0.81 -1.82 17.36
CA GLY A 140 -0.33 -3.11 17.86
C GLY A 140 0.03 -4.12 16.76
N TRP A 141 0.07 -3.74 15.49
CA TRP A 141 0.56 -4.60 14.41
C TRP A 141 2.08 -4.58 14.34
N ARG A 142 2.68 -5.53 13.63
CA ARG A 142 4.12 -5.51 13.34
C ARG A 142 4.37 -4.81 12.02
N GLY A 143 5.25 -3.81 11.99
CA GLY A 143 5.60 -3.08 10.78
C GLY A 143 6.88 -3.60 10.14
N VAL A 144 6.79 -4.12 8.92
CA VAL A 144 7.95 -4.49 8.09
C VAL A 144 8.19 -3.39 7.05
N HIS A 145 9.35 -2.78 7.12
CA HIS A 145 9.75 -1.75 6.15
C HIS A 145 10.36 -2.41 4.90
N PHE A 146 9.70 -2.26 3.76
CA PHE A 146 10.26 -2.63 2.46
C PHE A 146 11.11 -1.49 1.93
N ALA A 147 12.43 -1.62 2.04
CA ALA A 147 13.42 -0.60 1.70
C ALA A 147 14.49 -1.14 0.74
N PRO A 148 14.23 -1.17 -0.58
CA PRO A 148 15.19 -1.68 -1.58
C PRO A 148 16.54 -0.92 -1.58
N SER A 149 16.54 0.36 -1.18
CA SER A 149 17.77 1.16 -0.98
C SER A 149 18.65 0.65 0.17
N GLY A 150 18.12 -0.21 1.02
CA GLY A 150 18.79 -0.75 2.19
C GLY A 150 18.78 0.17 3.40
N GLU A 151 18.03 1.25 3.38
CA GLU A 151 17.80 2.12 4.53
C GLU A 151 17.12 1.34 5.65
N ARG A 152 17.68 1.41 6.85
CA ARG A 152 17.11 0.76 8.04
C ARG A 152 16.60 1.80 9.01
N HIS A 153 15.40 1.57 9.50
CA HIS A 153 14.85 2.41 10.55
C HIS A 153 14.74 1.62 11.87
N PRO A 154 15.24 2.18 12.99
CA PRO A 154 15.31 1.46 14.26
C PRO A 154 13.94 1.06 14.83
N GLU A 155 12.91 1.81 14.50
CA GLU A 155 11.54 1.53 14.97
C GLU A 155 10.81 0.48 14.13
N ALA A 156 11.30 0.13 12.94
CA ALA A 156 10.70 -0.96 12.16
C ALA A 156 10.93 -2.30 12.87
N TRP A 157 9.87 -3.13 12.98
CA TRP A 157 10.04 -4.48 13.52
C TRP A 157 11.06 -5.29 12.71
N ARG A 158 11.01 -5.16 11.39
CA ARG A 158 12.01 -5.69 10.45
C ARG A 158 12.13 -4.76 9.24
N THR A 159 13.27 -4.83 8.57
CA THR A 159 13.49 -4.18 7.27
C THR A 159 13.93 -5.25 6.28
N VAL A 160 13.29 -5.27 5.12
CA VAL A 160 13.62 -6.16 4.00
C VAL A 160 13.96 -5.31 2.77
N ARG A 161 14.93 -5.77 1.98
CA ARG A 161 15.38 -5.10 0.75
C ARG A 161 14.72 -5.70 -0.50
N SER A 162 14.29 -6.94 -0.39
CA SER A 162 13.59 -7.66 -1.44
C SER A 162 12.39 -8.40 -0.85
N LEU A 163 11.37 -8.65 -1.68
CA LEU A 163 10.20 -9.39 -1.21
C LEU A 163 10.51 -10.81 -0.74
N PRO A 164 11.43 -11.59 -1.39
CA PRO A 164 11.78 -12.93 -0.92
C PRO A 164 12.30 -12.99 0.53
N GLU A 165 12.93 -11.93 1.05
CA GLU A 165 13.35 -11.87 2.45
C GLU A 165 12.19 -11.97 3.45
N LEU A 166 10.95 -11.69 3.02
CA LEU A 166 9.76 -11.91 3.85
C LEU A 166 9.58 -13.39 4.24
N LEU A 167 10.03 -14.31 3.38
CA LEU A 167 9.91 -15.75 3.62
C LEU A 167 10.87 -16.28 4.70
N GLU A 168 11.90 -15.47 5.03
CA GLU A 168 12.87 -15.75 6.09
C GLU A 168 12.40 -15.28 7.47
N LEU A 169 11.32 -14.47 7.51
CA LEU A 169 10.76 -13.98 8.76
C LEU A 169 9.88 -15.04 9.43
N GLU A 170 9.95 -15.10 10.76
CA GLU A 170 9.05 -15.94 11.57
C GLU A 170 7.66 -15.27 11.64
N LEU A 171 6.91 -15.41 10.55
CA LEU A 171 5.52 -14.98 10.50
C LEU A 171 4.65 -16.08 11.12
N LYS A 172 3.79 -15.72 12.08
CA LYS A 172 2.77 -16.65 12.60
C LYS A 172 1.62 -16.72 11.60
N ALA A 173 1.20 -17.93 11.26
CA ALA A 173 0.02 -18.18 10.45
C ALA A 173 -1.27 -17.96 11.27
#